data_a5db8db39be2e3fefe7d532a52b3091a
#
_entry.id   a5db8db39be2e3fefe7d532a52b3091a
#
_cell.length_a   1.000
_cell.length_b   1.000
_cell.length_c   1.000
_cell.angle_alpha   90.00
_cell.angle_beta   90.00
_cell.angle_gamma   90.00
#
_symmetry.space_group_name_H-M   'P 1'
#
loop_
_entity.id
_entity.type
_entity.pdbx_description
1 polymer ?
#
loop_
_entity_poly.entity_id
_entity_poly.type
_entity_poly.pdbx_seq_one_letter_code
_entity_poly.pdbx_strand_id
1 'polypeptide(L)'
;MAPLSRRRSWLAAILIPVAVLAVACGGSSATPTATKVIENKGTPFADLLVPKLTASVTDGAVGVTVDAPVTVSVSDGVLAAVTMVNESGKSISGKLSSDGLHWSTDEPLGYNRRYTLNAKALGLGGAATRQMTFQTSSPAHLTMPYVSPADGEVVGVGEPVAIRFDENIANRLAAEKAIKITTKPAVKGAFYWLNNREVRWRPEHFWKSETSVDVAVNTYGVDLGEGMFGEDNVKTHFTIGDEVIATADDNTKMLTILVNGEVVKTMPTSMGKDSTPTANGIYIVGARFKHIIMDSSTYGVPVNSPNGYRTDVNWATQLSYSGVYVHSAPWSVGAQGHTNTSHGCLNVSPSNAEWFYDHIKTGDIVEVVNTVGGTLPGTEGLGDWNIPWEQWRAGNANA
;
A
#
# COMPACT_ATOMS: atom_id res chain seq x y z
N MET A 1 -39.88 -26.02 -31.34
CA MET A 1 -40.81 -26.95 -30.65
C MET A 1 -40.19 -27.30 -29.31
N ALA A 2 -40.94 -27.02 -28.29
CA ALA A 2 -40.67 -27.09 -26.85
C ALA A 2 -40.53 -28.55 -26.34
N PRO A 3 -40.38 -28.81 -25.00
CA PRO A 3 -40.42 -27.88 -23.85
C PRO A 3 -39.39 -28.12 -22.72
N LEU A 4 -39.35 -27.14 -21.85
CA LEU A 4 -38.83 -27.11 -20.49
C LEU A 4 -39.34 -28.23 -19.56
N SER A 5 -38.47 -28.80 -18.70
CA SER A 5 -38.89 -29.49 -17.48
C SER A 5 -38.23 -28.86 -16.26
N ARG A 6 -39.06 -28.19 -15.45
CA ARG A 6 -38.78 -27.76 -14.09
C ARG A 6 -38.73 -28.98 -13.16
N ARG A 7 -37.68 -29.19 -12.39
CA ARG A 7 -37.74 -30.01 -11.17
C ARG A 7 -37.72 -29.13 -9.93
N ARG A 8 -38.84 -29.13 -9.24
CA ARG A 8 -39.00 -28.59 -7.88
C ARG A 8 -38.44 -29.62 -6.90
N SER A 9 -37.49 -29.21 -6.06
CA SER A 9 -37.06 -29.98 -4.90
C SER A 9 -37.78 -29.45 -3.68
N TRP A 10 -38.48 -30.32 -3.01
CA TRP A 10 -39.20 -30.09 -1.77
C TRP A 10 -38.21 -30.15 -0.60
N LEU A 11 -38.16 -29.08 0.20
CA LEU A 11 -37.54 -29.09 1.51
C LEU A 11 -38.61 -29.52 2.54
N ALA A 12 -38.40 -30.68 3.11
CA ALA A 12 -39.19 -31.16 4.24
C ALA A 12 -38.69 -30.49 5.52
N ALA A 13 -39.53 -29.66 6.13
CA ALA A 13 -39.32 -29.12 7.47
C ALA A 13 -39.73 -30.16 8.51
N ILE A 14 -38.75 -30.61 9.29
CA ILE A 14 -38.99 -31.47 10.46
C ILE A 14 -39.29 -30.55 11.63
N LEU A 15 -40.54 -30.45 12.04
CA LEU A 15 -41.00 -29.85 13.28
C LEU A 15 -40.86 -30.87 14.43
N ILE A 16 -39.99 -30.56 15.40
CA ILE A 16 -39.94 -31.29 16.69
C ILE A 16 -40.79 -30.51 17.69
N PRO A 17 -41.82 -31.10 18.28
CA PRO A 17 -42.57 -30.44 19.31
C PRO A 17 -41.83 -30.49 20.65
N VAL A 18 -41.53 -29.32 21.21
CA VAL A 18 -41.08 -29.16 22.60
C VAL A 18 -42.35 -29.22 23.50
N ALA A 19 -42.48 -30.29 24.27
CA ALA A 19 -43.50 -30.41 25.29
C ALA A 19 -43.15 -29.50 26.48
N VAL A 20 -43.95 -28.49 26.70
CA VAL A 20 -43.92 -27.68 27.93
C VAL A 20 -44.67 -28.43 29.02
N LEU A 21 -43.93 -28.97 30.00
CA LEU A 21 -44.51 -29.42 31.25
C LEU A 21 -44.61 -28.19 32.19
N ALA A 22 -45.81 -27.66 32.36
CA ALA A 22 -46.12 -26.70 33.40
C ALA A 22 -46.33 -27.48 34.71
N VAL A 23 -45.39 -27.37 35.63
CA VAL A 23 -45.59 -27.73 37.05
C VAL A 23 -45.87 -26.43 37.79
N ALA A 24 -47.14 -26.22 38.14
CA ALA A 24 -47.51 -25.18 39.05
C ALA A 24 -47.37 -25.72 40.50
N CYS A 25 -46.46 -25.12 41.28
CA CYS A 25 -46.49 -25.13 42.70
C CYS A 25 -45.93 -23.87 43.29
N GLY A 26 -46.79 -23.26 44.05
CA GLY A 26 -46.74 -22.26 45.07
C GLY A 26 -45.45 -21.50 45.44
N GLY A 27 -45.66 -20.25 45.50
CA GLY A 27 -45.11 -19.17 46.27
C GLY A 27 -43.80 -19.37 47.02
N SER A 28 -42.82 -18.55 46.62
CA SER A 28 -42.00 -17.74 47.53
C SER A 28 -41.13 -16.83 46.65
N SER A 29 -41.34 -15.54 46.72
CA SER A 29 -40.49 -14.50 46.19
C SER A 29 -39.11 -14.58 46.87
N ALA A 30 -38.20 -15.34 46.27
CA ALA A 30 -36.78 -15.28 46.62
C ALA A 30 -36.18 -14.09 45.90
N THR A 31 -36.06 -12.99 46.58
CA THR A 31 -35.13 -11.89 46.24
C THR A 31 -33.77 -12.51 45.99
N PRO A 32 -33.06 -12.17 44.89
CA PRO A 32 -31.71 -12.64 44.70
C PRO A 32 -30.87 -12.10 45.85
N THR A 33 -30.46 -13.00 46.73
CA THR A 33 -29.53 -12.70 47.81
C THR A 33 -28.24 -12.22 47.16
N ALA A 34 -27.96 -10.94 47.28
CA ALA A 34 -26.66 -10.39 46.94
C ALA A 34 -25.64 -11.23 47.70
N THR A 35 -24.80 -11.94 46.97
CA THR A 35 -23.68 -12.67 47.52
C THR A 35 -22.85 -11.65 48.29
N LYS A 36 -23.01 -11.65 49.62
CA LYS A 36 -22.19 -10.84 50.50
C LYS A 36 -20.75 -11.25 50.23
N VAL A 37 -20.00 -10.38 49.61
CA VAL A 37 -18.53 -10.49 49.57
C VAL A 37 -18.10 -10.54 51.02
N ILE A 38 -17.61 -11.68 51.45
CA ILE A 38 -17.05 -11.83 52.79
C ILE A 38 -15.80 -10.95 52.77
N GLU A 39 -15.88 -9.75 53.32
CA GLU A 39 -14.71 -8.96 53.66
C GLU A 39 -13.95 -9.77 54.71
N ASN A 40 -12.88 -10.36 54.32
CA ASN A 40 -11.99 -11.16 55.15
C ASN A 40 -11.13 -10.19 56.01
N LYS A 41 -11.77 -9.47 56.93
CA LYS A 41 -11.10 -8.61 57.91
C LYS A 41 -10.49 -9.50 58.98
N GLY A 42 -9.23 -9.91 58.77
CA GLY A 42 -8.51 -10.63 59.81
C GLY A 42 -7.48 -11.68 59.35
N THR A 43 -7.25 -11.88 58.08
CA THR A 43 -6.18 -12.77 57.64
C THR A 43 -4.85 -11.99 57.71
N PRO A 44 -3.85 -12.44 58.49
CA PRO A 44 -2.51 -11.87 58.43
C PRO A 44 -2.04 -11.91 56.98
N PHE A 45 -1.49 -10.79 56.47
CA PHE A 45 -0.98 -10.65 55.07
C PHE A 45 -2.05 -10.52 53.99
N ALA A 46 -3.36 -10.35 54.30
CA ALA A 46 -4.41 -10.14 53.25
C ALA A 46 -4.04 -8.98 52.32
N ASP A 47 -3.45 -7.89 52.80
CA ASP A 47 -3.04 -6.75 52.03
C ASP A 47 -1.94 -7.06 50.98
N LEU A 48 -1.15 -8.12 51.23
CA LEU A 48 -0.12 -8.58 50.28
C LEU A 48 -0.73 -9.38 49.11
N LEU A 49 -1.98 -9.85 49.23
CA LEU A 49 -2.70 -10.69 48.27
C LEU A 49 -3.78 -9.91 47.52
N VAL A 50 -3.85 -8.59 47.71
CA VAL A 50 -4.75 -7.72 46.93
C VAL A 50 -4.25 -7.64 45.48
N PRO A 51 -5.13 -7.91 44.49
CA PRO A 51 -4.73 -7.83 43.08
C PRO A 51 -4.15 -6.46 42.70
N LYS A 52 -3.05 -6.48 41.94
CA LYS A 52 -2.40 -5.25 41.41
C LYS A 52 -2.71 -5.13 39.95
N LEU A 53 -3.46 -4.09 39.57
CA LEU A 53 -3.82 -3.78 38.19
C LEU A 53 -2.79 -2.82 37.59
N THR A 54 -2.26 -3.19 36.42
CA THR A 54 -1.40 -2.33 35.58
C THR A 54 -2.05 -2.17 34.21
N ALA A 55 -1.83 -1.03 33.58
CA ALA A 55 -2.31 -0.77 32.23
C ALA A 55 -1.24 -0.06 31.41
N SER A 56 -1.28 -0.21 30.06
CA SER A 56 -0.38 0.48 29.14
C SER A 56 -0.63 1.99 29.08
N VAL A 57 -1.76 2.47 29.61
CA VAL A 57 -2.13 3.89 29.69
C VAL A 57 -2.22 4.33 31.13
N THR A 58 -1.99 5.63 31.38
CA THR A 58 -2.16 6.25 32.70
C THR A 58 -3.40 7.13 32.71
N ASP A 59 -3.98 7.34 33.90
CA ASP A 59 -5.11 8.26 34.05
C ASP A 59 -4.67 9.69 33.70
N GLY A 60 -5.50 10.39 32.90
CA GLY A 60 -5.24 11.72 32.39
C GLY A 60 -4.23 11.79 31.22
N ALA A 61 -3.76 10.66 30.70
CA ALA A 61 -2.81 10.68 29.56
C ALA A 61 -3.41 11.36 28.34
N VAL A 62 -2.57 12.12 27.64
CA VAL A 62 -2.92 12.81 26.38
C VAL A 62 -1.91 12.39 25.31
N GLY A 63 -2.36 12.32 24.05
CA GLY A 63 -1.53 11.92 22.92
C GLY A 63 -1.24 10.42 22.89
N VAL A 64 -2.12 9.60 23.47
CA VAL A 64 -1.99 8.13 23.40
C VAL A 64 -2.10 7.70 21.94
N THR A 65 -1.14 6.88 21.49
CA THR A 65 -1.12 6.37 20.10
C THR A 65 -2.34 5.52 19.80
N VAL A 66 -2.83 5.58 18.57
CA VAL A 66 -4.08 4.90 18.16
C VAL A 66 -3.83 3.50 17.58
N ASP A 67 -2.61 3.21 17.15
CA ASP A 67 -2.20 1.96 16.50
C ASP A 67 -1.75 0.87 17.50
N ALA A 68 -1.34 1.27 18.72
CA ALA A 68 -0.95 0.33 19.74
C ALA A 68 -2.15 -0.14 20.59
N PRO A 69 -2.25 -1.45 20.88
CA PRO A 69 -3.33 -1.95 21.74
C PRO A 69 -3.22 -1.39 23.17
N VAL A 70 -4.36 -1.01 23.74
CA VAL A 70 -4.45 -0.73 25.18
C VAL A 70 -4.53 -2.05 25.91
N THR A 71 -3.62 -2.26 26.87
CA THR A 71 -3.55 -3.51 27.63
C THR A 71 -3.79 -3.27 29.12
N VAL A 72 -4.36 -4.28 29.78
CA VAL A 72 -4.50 -4.37 31.24
C VAL A 72 -3.93 -5.70 31.70
N SER A 73 -3.14 -5.68 32.73
CA SER A 73 -2.58 -6.88 33.35
C SER A 73 -2.86 -6.88 34.86
N VAL A 74 -2.93 -8.07 35.44
CA VAL A 74 -3.11 -8.25 36.90
C VAL A 74 -2.05 -9.20 37.45
N SER A 75 -1.58 -8.89 38.67
CA SER A 75 -0.86 -9.83 39.52
C SER A 75 -1.63 -10.06 40.81
N ASP A 76 -1.38 -11.17 41.47
CA ASP A 76 -2.00 -11.60 42.73
C ASP A 76 -3.55 -11.79 42.61
N GLY A 77 -4.05 -12.14 41.41
CA GLY A 77 -5.47 -12.36 41.12
C GLY A 77 -5.77 -12.64 39.65
N VAL A 78 -7.04 -12.52 39.26
CA VAL A 78 -7.49 -12.63 37.86
C VAL A 78 -8.36 -11.45 37.49
N LEU A 79 -8.38 -11.06 36.24
CA LEU A 79 -9.27 -10.05 35.67
C LEU A 79 -10.71 -10.60 35.67
N ALA A 80 -11.61 -9.96 36.41
CA ALA A 80 -13.03 -10.32 36.47
C ALA A 80 -13.86 -9.56 35.42
N ALA A 81 -13.49 -8.33 35.12
CA ALA A 81 -14.11 -7.52 34.07
C ALA A 81 -13.15 -6.43 33.62
N VAL A 82 -13.11 -6.20 32.30
CA VAL A 82 -12.48 -5.03 31.71
C VAL A 82 -13.43 -4.46 30.65
N THR A 83 -13.71 -3.17 30.74
CA THR A 83 -14.56 -2.45 29.77
C THR A 83 -13.88 -1.17 29.38
N MET A 84 -13.97 -0.83 28.12
CA MET A 84 -13.48 0.43 27.58
C MET A 84 -14.54 1.06 26.69
N VAL A 85 -14.81 2.34 26.89
CA VAL A 85 -15.81 3.09 26.12
C VAL A 85 -15.21 4.43 25.68
N ASN A 86 -15.68 4.94 24.55
CA ASN A 86 -15.37 6.31 24.14
C ASN A 86 -16.34 7.33 24.77
N GLU A 87 -16.14 8.62 24.49
CA GLU A 87 -16.97 9.71 25.01
C GLU A 87 -18.45 9.66 24.59
N SER A 88 -18.78 8.94 23.50
CA SER A 88 -20.16 8.72 23.05
C SER A 88 -20.81 7.46 23.65
N GLY A 89 -20.08 6.73 24.51
CA GLY A 89 -20.55 5.47 25.12
C GLY A 89 -20.39 4.24 24.23
N LYS A 90 -19.74 4.36 23.05
CA LYS A 90 -19.43 3.19 22.22
C LYS A 90 -18.38 2.33 22.91
N SER A 91 -18.72 1.05 23.12
CA SER A 91 -17.76 0.06 23.64
C SER A 91 -16.67 -0.25 22.62
N ILE A 92 -15.44 -0.38 23.13
CA ILE A 92 -14.27 -0.81 22.38
C ILE A 92 -14.07 -2.30 22.64
N SER A 93 -13.89 -3.05 21.54
CA SER A 93 -13.66 -4.50 21.61
C SER A 93 -12.29 -4.83 22.18
N GLY A 94 -12.23 -5.93 22.93
CA GLY A 94 -10.96 -6.43 23.48
C GLY A 94 -11.10 -7.87 23.96
N LYS A 95 -9.95 -8.53 24.07
CA LYS A 95 -9.85 -9.95 24.39
C LYS A 95 -9.14 -10.17 25.72
N LEU A 96 -9.75 -11.02 26.55
CA LEU A 96 -9.15 -11.57 27.76
C LEU A 96 -8.31 -12.80 27.38
N SER A 97 -7.10 -12.90 27.92
CA SER A 97 -6.26 -14.10 27.77
C SER A 97 -6.89 -15.31 28.47
N SER A 98 -6.53 -16.51 28.03
CA SER A 98 -7.07 -17.77 28.57
C SER A 98 -6.73 -18.00 30.06
N ASP A 99 -5.64 -17.41 30.56
CA ASP A 99 -5.21 -17.45 31.95
C ASP A 99 -5.92 -16.40 32.84
N GLY A 100 -6.67 -15.49 32.20
CA GLY A 100 -7.36 -14.39 32.88
C GLY A 100 -6.46 -13.29 33.42
N LEU A 101 -5.17 -13.26 33.04
CA LEU A 101 -4.20 -12.31 33.58
C LEU A 101 -4.02 -11.07 32.71
N HIS A 102 -4.37 -11.13 31.43
CA HIS A 102 -4.17 -10.06 30.46
C HIS A 102 -5.42 -9.76 29.67
N TRP A 103 -5.67 -8.50 29.43
CA TRP A 103 -6.70 -8.03 28.50
C TRP A 103 -6.05 -7.04 27.53
N SER A 104 -6.51 -7.04 26.27
CA SER A 104 -6.01 -6.14 25.23
C SER A 104 -7.13 -5.74 24.28
N THR A 105 -7.15 -4.48 23.83
CA THR A 105 -8.00 -4.10 22.70
C THR A 105 -7.63 -4.91 21.47
N ASP A 106 -8.60 -5.26 20.62
CA ASP A 106 -8.41 -5.99 19.36
C ASP A 106 -8.85 -5.18 18.14
N GLU A 107 -9.12 -3.89 18.35
CA GLU A 107 -9.34 -2.90 17.30
C GLU A 107 -8.50 -1.63 17.56
N PRO A 108 -8.08 -0.90 16.50
CA PRO A 108 -7.41 0.38 16.66
C PRO A 108 -8.31 1.42 17.29
N LEU A 109 -7.72 2.40 17.97
CA LEU A 109 -8.44 3.53 18.52
C LEU A 109 -8.63 4.63 17.49
N GLY A 110 -9.63 5.50 17.66
CA GLY A 110 -9.81 6.68 16.80
C GLY A 110 -8.93 7.85 17.25
N TYR A 111 -8.52 8.68 16.32
CA TYR A 111 -7.87 9.96 16.60
C TYR A 111 -8.80 10.93 17.33
N ASN A 112 -8.21 11.80 18.16
CA ASN A 112 -8.91 12.87 18.89
C ASN A 112 -10.12 12.36 19.65
N ARG A 113 -9.97 11.23 20.37
CA ARG A 113 -11.01 10.61 21.16
C ARG A 113 -10.60 10.50 22.61
N ARG A 114 -11.59 10.68 23.49
CA ARG A 114 -11.45 10.39 24.93
C ARG A 114 -12.03 9.00 25.21
N TYR A 115 -11.29 8.22 25.97
CA TYR A 115 -11.67 6.89 26.36
C TYR A 115 -11.69 6.76 27.89
N THR A 116 -12.62 5.96 28.41
CA THR A 116 -12.68 5.53 29.80
C THR A 116 -12.50 4.02 29.87
N LEU A 117 -11.45 3.59 30.55
CA LEU A 117 -11.11 2.19 30.79
C LEU A 117 -11.41 1.85 32.24
N ASN A 118 -12.25 0.84 32.46
CA ASN A 118 -12.55 0.29 33.78
C ASN A 118 -12.05 -1.15 33.86
N ALA A 119 -11.28 -1.46 34.88
CA ALA A 119 -10.79 -2.80 35.15
C ALA A 119 -11.15 -3.23 36.57
N LYS A 120 -11.58 -4.49 36.71
CA LYS A 120 -11.85 -5.15 37.99
C LYS A 120 -11.10 -6.46 38.05
N ALA A 121 -10.40 -6.70 39.15
CA ALA A 121 -9.73 -7.95 39.42
C ALA A 121 -10.20 -8.54 40.76
N LEU A 122 -10.11 -9.86 40.88
CA LEU A 122 -10.40 -10.63 42.09
C LEU A 122 -9.18 -11.47 42.47
N GLY A 123 -8.85 -11.49 43.74
CA GLY A 123 -7.76 -12.27 44.29
C GLY A 123 -8.05 -12.73 45.72
N LEU A 124 -7.13 -13.45 46.34
CA LEU A 124 -7.29 -13.97 47.71
C LEU A 124 -7.40 -12.84 48.75
N GLY A 125 -6.79 -11.68 48.50
CA GLY A 125 -6.87 -10.49 49.34
C GLY A 125 -8.09 -9.60 49.07
N GLY A 126 -9.00 -10.00 48.18
CA GLY A 126 -10.21 -9.24 47.86
C GLY A 126 -10.29 -8.79 46.38
N ALA A 127 -11.02 -7.70 46.15
CA ALA A 127 -11.20 -7.12 44.82
C ALA A 127 -10.37 -5.82 44.68
N ALA A 128 -9.81 -5.62 43.51
CA ALA A 128 -9.23 -4.33 43.07
C ALA A 128 -10.00 -3.77 41.87
N THR A 129 -10.22 -2.46 41.86
CA THR A 129 -10.80 -1.75 40.72
C THR A 129 -9.93 -0.59 40.31
N ARG A 130 -9.85 -0.32 39.02
CA ARG A 130 -9.15 0.83 38.48
C ARG A 130 -9.96 1.44 37.34
N GLN A 131 -10.15 2.76 37.40
CA GLN A 131 -10.72 3.55 36.32
C GLN A 131 -9.65 4.50 35.81
N MET A 132 -9.55 4.65 34.52
CA MET A 132 -8.61 5.56 33.86
C MET A 132 -9.30 6.22 32.69
N THR A 133 -9.07 7.50 32.52
CA THR A 133 -9.52 8.28 31.36
C THR A 133 -8.28 8.80 30.63
N PHE A 134 -8.25 8.68 29.33
CA PHE A 134 -7.15 9.17 28.51
C PHE A 134 -7.66 9.71 27.19
N GLN A 135 -6.82 10.48 26.50
CA GLN A 135 -7.11 11.04 25.19
C GLN A 135 -6.06 10.57 24.18
N THR A 136 -6.53 10.15 23.01
CA THR A 136 -5.65 9.76 21.90
C THR A 136 -5.04 10.96 21.18
N SER A 137 -4.03 10.70 20.34
CA SER A 137 -3.38 11.67 19.48
C SER A 137 -4.40 12.48 18.68
N SER A 138 -4.12 13.79 18.57
CA SER A 138 -4.95 14.77 17.83
C SER A 138 -4.13 15.32 16.68
N PRO A 139 -4.15 14.67 15.49
CA PRO A 139 -3.45 15.15 14.31
C PRO A 139 -3.88 16.56 13.92
N ALA A 140 -2.93 17.41 13.50
CA ALA A 140 -3.24 18.67 12.82
C ALA A 140 -3.65 18.40 11.37
N HIS A 141 -3.04 17.40 10.75
CA HIS A 141 -3.27 16.96 9.37
C HIS A 141 -3.22 15.44 9.29
N LEU A 142 -3.94 14.88 8.31
CA LEU A 142 -3.90 13.47 7.95
C LEU A 142 -3.38 13.34 6.52
N THR A 143 -2.71 12.23 6.22
CA THR A 143 -2.27 11.87 4.88
C THR A 143 -2.59 10.43 4.56
N MET A 144 -3.06 10.20 3.32
CA MET A 144 -3.37 8.87 2.80
C MET A 144 -2.26 8.36 1.89
N PRO A 145 -1.71 7.16 2.12
CA PRO A 145 -0.78 6.53 1.19
C PRO A 145 -1.51 5.84 0.03
N TYR A 146 -1.01 6.01 -1.19
CA TYR A 146 -1.41 5.31 -2.40
C TYR A 146 -0.26 4.43 -2.86
N VAL A 147 -0.52 3.15 -3.10
CA VAL A 147 0.52 2.17 -3.46
C VAL A 147 0.35 1.72 -4.90
N SER A 148 1.44 1.68 -5.64
CA SER A 148 1.56 1.05 -6.96
C SER A 148 2.71 0.04 -6.92
N PRO A 149 2.58 -1.14 -7.57
CA PRO A 149 1.44 -1.69 -8.30
C PRO A 149 0.19 -1.93 -7.43
N ALA A 150 -0.99 -1.97 -8.08
CA ALA A 150 -2.24 -2.27 -7.42
C ALA A 150 -2.36 -3.76 -7.06
N ASP A 151 -3.33 -4.08 -6.21
CA ASP A 151 -3.53 -5.45 -5.73
C ASP A 151 -3.92 -6.39 -6.87
N GLY A 152 -3.22 -7.54 -6.96
CA GLY A 152 -3.42 -8.56 -7.99
C GLY A 152 -2.78 -8.26 -9.34
N GLU A 153 -2.06 -7.15 -9.52
CA GLU A 153 -1.42 -6.84 -10.80
C GLU A 153 -0.23 -7.78 -11.11
N VAL A 154 0.00 -7.98 -12.41
CA VAL A 154 1.21 -8.60 -12.96
C VAL A 154 1.96 -7.54 -13.74
N VAL A 155 3.15 -7.19 -13.28
CA VAL A 155 3.97 -6.10 -13.84
C VAL A 155 5.30 -6.59 -14.37
N GLY A 156 6.01 -5.72 -15.12
CA GLY A 156 7.32 -6.04 -15.68
C GLY A 156 8.45 -6.03 -14.65
N VAL A 157 9.61 -6.53 -15.08
CA VAL A 157 10.81 -6.69 -14.23
C VAL A 157 11.45 -5.39 -13.78
N GLY A 158 11.06 -4.27 -14.35
CA GLY A 158 11.56 -2.94 -13.98
C GLY A 158 10.67 -2.16 -13.03
N GLU A 159 9.50 -2.67 -12.67
CA GLU A 159 8.52 -1.93 -11.86
C GLU A 159 9.00 -1.72 -10.43
N PRO A 160 9.12 -0.49 -9.93
CA PRO A 160 9.39 -0.23 -8.52
C PRO A 160 8.10 -0.32 -7.69
N VAL A 161 8.24 -0.58 -6.38
CA VAL A 161 7.16 -0.29 -5.44
C VAL A 161 7.13 1.21 -5.22
N ALA A 162 6.05 1.87 -5.59
CA ALA A 162 5.84 3.30 -5.38
C ALA A 162 4.79 3.55 -4.30
N ILE A 163 5.12 4.38 -3.32
CA ILE A 163 4.19 4.86 -2.29
C ILE A 163 4.12 6.38 -2.42
N ARG A 164 2.94 6.86 -2.81
CA ARG A 164 2.65 8.28 -2.96
C ARG A 164 1.68 8.73 -1.88
N PHE A 165 2.06 9.76 -1.16
CA PHE A 165 1.22 10.44 -0.20
C PHE A 165 0.52 11.64 -0.87
N ASP A 166 -0.68 11.99 -0.43
CA ASP A 166 -1.40 13.19 -0.90
C ASP A 166 -0.85 14.48 -0.30
N GLU A 167 -0.05 14.37 0.80
CA GLU A 167 0.61 15.48 1.46
C GLU A 167 2.14 15.33 1.49
N ASN A 168 2.86 16.43 1.77
CA ASN A 168 4.31 16.42 1.93
C ASN A 168 4.70 15.74 3.25
N ILE A 169 5.65 14.82 3.21
CA ILE A 169 6.12 14.07 4.37
C ILE A 169 7.38 14.74 4.94
N ALA A 170 7.26 15.30 6.14
CA ALA A 170 8.38 15.92 6.85
C ALA A 170 9.30 14.89 7.49
N ASN A 171 8.75 13.84 8.12
CA ASN A 171 9.52 12.75 8.72
C ASN A 171 9.54 11.51 7.80
N ARG A 172 10.37 11.58 6.75
CA ARG A 172 10.51 10.51 5.75
C ARG A 172 11.01 9.19 6.34
N LEU A 173 11.89 9.24 7.36
CA LEU A 173 12.36 8.03 8.04
C LEU A 173 11.26 7.31 8.80
N ALA A 174 10.30 8.04 9.41
CA ALA A 174 9.14 7.43 10.05
C ALA A 174 8.24 6.75 9.00
N ALA A 175 8.04 7.39 7.84
CA ALA A 175 7.28 6.81 6.73
C ALA A 175 7.94 5.52 6.21
N GLU A 176 9.25 5.53 5.95
CA GLU A 176 9.99 4.32 5.51
C GLU A 176 9.89 3.18 6.52
N LYS A 177 9.98 3.46 7.83
CA LYS A 177 9.85 2.46 8.91
C LYS A 177 8.44 1.86 8.98
N ALA A 178 7.43 2.60 8.56
CA ALA A 178 6.04 2.14 8.50
C ALA A 178 5.76 1.26 7.26
N ILE A 179 6.67 1.22 6.28
CA ILE A 179 6.54 0.43 5.06
C ILE A 179 7.27 -0.89 5.21
N LYS A 180 6.56 -2.00 5.03
CA LYS A 180 7.13 -3.34 5.01
C LYS A 180 6.93 -3.96 3.63
N ILE A 181 8.03 -4.39 3.01
CA ILE A 181 8.04 -5.11 1.74
C ILE A 181 8.55 -6.52 1.98
N THR A 182 7.80 -7.51 1.54
CA THR A 182 8.15 -8.93 1.65
C THR A 182 8.09 -9.56 0.27
N THR A 183 9.13 -10.28 -0.12
CA THR A 183 9.25 -10.86 -1.46
C THR A 183 9.52 -12.36 -1.40
N LYS A 184 9.05 -13.09 -2.42
CA LYS A 184 9.34 -14.50 -2.64
C LYS A 184 9.75 -14.70 -4.10
N PRO A 185 11.01 -15.09 -4.37
CA PRO A 185 12.13 -15.27 -3.43
C PRO A 185 12.50 -13.96 -2.72
N ALA A 186 13.18 -14.08 -1.56
CA ALA A 186 13.60 -12.91 -0.79
C ALA A 186 14.63 -12.08 -1.57
N VAL A 187 14.34 -10.78 -1.74
CA VAL A 187 15.19 -9.83 -2.47
C VAL A 187 15.54 -8.66 -1.55
N LYS A 188 16.79 -8.21 -1.61
CA LYS A 188 17.23 -6.98 -0.94
C LYS A 188 16.94 -5.79 -1.83
N GLY A 189 16.40 -4.73 -1.26
CA GLY A 189 16.15 -3.47 -1.94
C GLY A 189 16.32 -2.28 -1.00
N ALA A 190 16.09 -1.10 -1.51
CA ALA A 190 16.23 0.15 -0.75
C ALA A 190 15.18 1.18 -1.18
N PHE A 191 14.92 2.12 -0.28
CA PHE A 191 14.04 3.26 -0.51
C PHE A 191 14.81 4.45 -1.08
N TYR A 192 14.12 5.20 -1.94
CA TYR A 192 14.57 6.49 -2.46
C TYR A 192 13.37 7.41 -2.70
N TRP A 193 13.42 8.66 -2.21
CA TRP A 193 12.37 9.65 -2.41
C TRP A 193 12.59 10.38 -3.73
N LEU A 194 11.61 10.30 -4.63
CA LEU A 194 11.64 11.08 -5.87
C LEU A 194 11.31 12.56 -5.61
N ASN A 195 10.46 12.82 -4.61
CA ASN A 195 10.03 14.14 -4.18
C ASN A 195 9.50 14.09 -2.74
N ASN A 196 8.90 15.18 -2.24
CA ASN A 196 8.40 15.25 -0.85
C ASN A 196 7.18 14.38 -0.56
N ARG A 197 6.54 13.81 -1.60
CA ARG A 197 5.29 13.03 -1.50
C ARG A 197 5.43 11.59 -1.97
N GLU A 198 6.54 11.24 -2.64
CA GLU A 198 6.66 9.94 -3.27
C GLU A 198 7.99 9.28 -2.91
N VAL A 199 7.90 8.13 -2.27
CA VAL A 199 9.02 7.23 -2.01
C VAL A 199 8.85 5.97 -2.84
N ARG A 200 9.96 5.49 -3.38
CA ARG A 200 10.02 4.24 -4.13
C ARG A 200 10.98 3.26 -3.50
N TRP A 201 10.70 1.99 -3.71
CA TRP A 201 11.57 0.90 -3.34
C TRP A 201 11.82 0.00 -4.54
N ARG A 202 13.07 -0.32 -4.79
CA ARG A 202 13.46 -1.29 -5.81
C ARG A 202 14.64 -2.13 -5.37
N PRO A 203 14.84 -3.32 -5.95
CA PRO A 203 16.07 -4.09 -5.78
C PRO A 203 17.25 -3.44 -6.51
N GLU A 204 18.44 -4.03 -6.33
CA GLU A 204 19.67 -3.61 -7.02
C GLU A 204 19.62 -3.88 -8.52
N HIS A 205 19.08 -5.04 -8.90
CA HIS A 205 18.89 -5.48 -10.28
C HIS A 205 17.42 -5.60 -10.60
N PHE A 206 17.06 -5.69 -11.87
CA PHE A 206 15.69 -5.99 -12.27
C PHE A 206 15.16 -7.20 -11.53
N TRP A 207 13.87 -7.19 -11.28
CA TRP A 207 13.21 -8.32 -10.64
C TRP A 207 13.40 -9.61 -11.43
N LYS A 208 13.41 -10.72 -10.75
CA LYS A 208 13.26 -12.02 -11.40
C LYS A 208 11.79 -12.29 -11.69
N SER A 209 11.50 -12.86 -12.86
CA SER A 209 10.16 -13.35 -13.20
C SER A 209 9.59 -14.22 -12.08
N GLU A 210 8.27 -14.22 -11.94
CA GLU A 210 7.52 -14.98 -10.93
C GLU A 210 7.78 -14.57 -9.47
N THR A 211 8.51 -13.46 -9.24
CA THR A 211 8.66 -12.91 -7.89
C THR A 211 7.31 -12.37 -7.39
N SER A 212 6.89 -12.85 -6.22
CA SER A 212 5.71 -12.35 -5.51
C SER A 212 6.13 -11.25 -4.52
N VAL A 213 5.38 -10.16 -4.46
CA VAL A 213 5.68 -8.98 -3.64
C VAL A 213 4.46 -8.61 -2.83
N ASP A 214 4.62 -8.63 -1.50
CA ASP A 214 3.64 -8.13 -0.54
C ASP A 214 4.13 -6.78 0.01
N VAL A 215 3.30 -5.76 -0.04
CA VAL A 215 3.56 -4.43 0.50
C VAL A 215 2.54 -4.11 1.58
N ALA A 216 3.01 -3.69 2.74
CA ALA A 216 2.16 -3.17 3.81
C ALA A 216 2.66 -1.78 4.23
N VAL A 217 1.84 -0.77 4.07
CA VAL A 217 2.08 0.61 4.50
C VAL A 217 1.25 0.84 5.76
N ASN A 218 1.89 0.77 6.93
CA ASN A 218 1.23 0.82 8.24
C ASN A 218 1.42 2.22 8.84
N THR A 219 0.79 3.22 8.23
CA THR A 219 0.94 4.63 8.61
C THR A 219 -0.10 5.12 9.60
N TYR A 220 -1.20 4.38 9.81
CA TYR A 220 -2.18 4.74 10.83
C TYR A 220 -1.53 4.79 12.22
N GLY A 221 -1.67 5.93 12.90
CA GLY A 221 -1.05 6.14 14.23
C GLY A 221 0.38 6.67 14.18
N VAL A 222 1.05 6.66 13.03
CA VAL A 222 2.44 7.09 12.89
C VAL A 222 2.52 8.61 12.73
N ASP A 223 3.34 9.25 13.55
CA ASP A 223 3.71 10.67 13.41
C ASP A 223 4.72 10.84 12.27
N LEU A 224 4.26 11.45 11.18
CA LEU A 224 5.02 11.73 9.97
C LEU A 224 5.67 13.13 9.96
N GLY A 225 5.67 13.79 11.11
CA GLY A 225 6.25 15.11 11.33
C GLY A 225 5.25 16.25 11.18
N GLU A 226 5.54 17.39 11.82
CA GLU A 226 4.73 18.61 11.75
C GLU A 226 3.24 18.43 12.12
N GLY A 227 2.94 17.47 13.01
CA GLY A 227 1.56 17.12 13.40
C GLY A 227 0.77 16.37 12.36
N MET A 228 1.43 15.85 11.31
CA MET A 228 0.86 14.98 10.30
C MET A 228 0.87 13.52 10.74
N PHE A 229 -0.24 12.81 10.57
CA PHE A 229 -0.35 11.38 10.84
C PHE A 229 -0.95 10.66 9.64
N GLY A 230 -0.68 9.36 9.53
CA GLY A 230 -1.32 8.52 8.51
C GLY A 230 -2.81 8.33 8.80
N GLU A 231 -3.64 8.50 7.76
CA GLU A 231 -5.10 8.35 7.87
C GLU A 231 -5.52 6.89 7.97
N ASP A 232 -4.84 5.99 7.24
CA ASP A 232 -5.14 4.56 7.21
C ASP A 232 -3.89 3.74 6.88
N ASN A 233 -4.05 2.43 6.94
CA ASN A 233 -3.08 1.43 6.50
C ASN A 233 -3.48 0.88 5.13
N VAL A 234 -2.51 0.70 4.23
CA VAL A 234 -2.73 0.15 2.90
C VAL A 234 -1.89 -1.12 2.71
N LYS A 235 -2.48 -2.10 2.03
CA LYS A 235 -1.77 -3.33 1.63
C LYS A 235 -2.03 -3.60 0.17
N THR A 236 -1.02 -4.14 -0.51
CA THR A 236 -1.14 -4.64 -1.88
C THR A 236 -0.27 -5.86 -2.06
N HIS A 237 -0.66 -6.70 -2.99
CA HIS A 237 0.08 -7.87 -3.44
C HIS A 237 0.15 -7.85 -4.96
N PHE A 238 1.33 -8.06 -5.54
CA PHE A 238 1.50 -8.16 -6.98
C PHE A 238 2.56 -9.20 -7.35
N THR A 239 2.63 -9.55 -8.63
CA THR A 239 3.57 -10.54 -9.15
C THR A 239 4.36 -9.95 -10.32
N ILE A 240 5.62 -10.33 -10.42
CA ILE A 240 6.47 -10.00 -11.57
C ILE A 240 6.22 -11.02 -12.68
N GLY A 241 5.91 -10.54 -13.87
CA GLY A 241 5.72 -11.36 -15.07
C GLY A 241 7.03 -11.74 -15.74
N ASP A 242 6.95 -12.16 -17.00
CA ASP A 242 8.12 -12.45 -17.82
C ASP A 242 9.08 -11.26 -17.90
N GLU A 243 10.37 -11.56 -18.03
CA GLU A 243 11.38 -10.54 -18.32
C GLU A 243 11.21 -10.05 -19.76
N VAL A 244 10.76 -8.80 -19.91
CA VAL A 244 10.62 -8.16 -21.20
C VAL A 244 11.50 -6.92 -21.22
N ILE A 245 12.48 -6.93 -22.12
CA ILE A 245 13.44 -5.85 -22.33
C ILE A 245 13.45 -5.48 -23.81
N ALA A 246 13.16 -4.22 -24.12
CA ALA A 246 13.26 -3.68 -25.46
C ALA A 246 14.46 -2.75 -25.55
N THR A 247 15.31 -2.88 -26.55
CA THR A 247 16.46 -2.01 -26.79
C THR A 247 16.25 -1.20 -28.05
N ALA A 248 16.18 0.12 -27.93
CA ALA A 248 16.17 1.07 -29.04
C ALA A 248 17.60 1.57 -29.26
N ASP A 249 18.24 1.09 -30.32
CA ASP A 249 19.61 1.45 -30.66
C ASP A 249 19.67 2.47 -31.82
N ASP A 250 20.19 3.67 -31.53
CA ASP A 250 20.28 4.75 -32.50
C ASP A 250 21.27 4.48 -33.64
N ASN A 251 22.27 3.64 -33.41
CA ASN A 251 23.20 3.27 -34.48
C ASN A 251 22.52 2.44 -35.58
N THR A 252 21.59 1.58 -35.19
CA THR A 252 20.87 0.70 -36.12
C THR A 252 19.49 1.21 -36.51
N LYS A 253 18.93 2.17 -35.74
CA LYS A 253 17.56 2.67 -35.86
C LYS A 253 16.51 1.54 -35.69
N MET A 254 16.84 0.53 -34.86
CA MET A 254 15.99 -0.61 -34.61
C MET A 254 15.57 -0.64 -33.12
N LEU A 255 14.35 -1.08 -32.89
CA LEU A 255 13.82 -1.43 -31.57
C LEU A 255 13.70 -2.96 -31.52
N THR A 256 14.53 -3.61 -30.71
CA THR A 256 14.58 -5.07 -30.55
C THR A 256 14.01 -5.47 -29.20
N ILE A 257 13.04 -6.37 -29.19
CA ILE A 257 12.34 -6.82 -27.99
C ILE A 257 12.75 -8.26 -27.68
N LEU A 258 13.20 -8.47 -26.45
CA LEU A 258 13.54 -9.78 -25.89
C LEU A 258 12.50 -10.15 -24.82
N VAL A 259 12.11 -11.41 -24.81
CA VAL A 259 11.32 -12.03 -23.75
C VAL A 259 12.13 -13.19 -23.19
N ASN A 260 12.44 -13.13 -21.90
CA ASN A 260 13.26 -14.14 -21.20
C ASN A 260 14.60 -14.44 -21.92
N GLY A 261 15.22 -13.37 -22.45
CA GLY A 261 16.49 -13.44 -23.18
C GLY A 261 16.41 -13.81 -24.67
N GLU A 262 15.25 -14.20 -25.19
CA GLU A 262 15.04 -14.57 -26.59
C GLU A 262 14.46 -13.40 -27.40
N VAL A 263 15.04 -13.08 -28.56
CA VAL A 263 14.53 -12.05 -29.47
C VAL A 263 13.20 -12.50 -30.06
N VAL A 264 12.12 -11.81 -29.73
CA VAL A 264 10.77 -12.12 -30.22
C VAL A 264 10.32 -11.16 -31.31
N LYS A 265 10.88 -9.94 -31.35
CA LYS A 265 10.51 -8.92 -32.34
C LYS A 265 11.64 -7.93 -32.54
N THR A 266 11.83 -7.52 -33.80
CA THR A 266 12.67 -6.39 -34.16
C THR A 266 11.89 -5.50 -35.13
N MET A 267 11.88 -4.20 -34.89
CA MET A 267 11.13 -3.25 -35.69
C MET A 267 11.92 -1.98 -35.98
N PRO A 268 11.84 -1.44 -37.21
CA PRO A 268 12.42 -0.15 -37.52
C PRO A 268 11.79 0.97 -36.66
N THR A 269 12.62 1.88 -36.16
CA THR A 269 12.16 3.04 -35.39
C THR A 269 12.80 4.33 -35.91
N SER A 270 12.16 5.47 -35.65
CA SER A 270 12.68 6.80 -35.85
C SER A 270 12.54 7.57 -34.55
N MET A 271 13.64 7.86 -33.90
CA MET A 271 13.70 8.53 -32.61
C MET A 271 13.77 10.05 -32.71
N GLY A 272 14.07 10.73 -31.62
CA GLY A 272 14.21 12.18 -31.58
C GLY A 272 15.35 12.68 -32.50
N LYS A 273 15.04 13.68 -33.34
CA LYS A 273 16.05 14.36 -34.17
C LYS A 273 17.10 15.07 -33.30
N ASP A 274 18.26 15.42 -33.84
CA ASP A 274 19.40 16.01 -33.09
C ASP A 274 19.02 17.26 -32.27
N SER A 275 18.05 18.06 -32.72
CA SER A 275 17.57 19.23 -31.95
C SER A 275 16.62 18.92 -30.79
N THR A 276 16.06 17.72 -30.77
CA THR A 276 15.16 17.20 -29.73
C THR A 276 15.39 15.70 -29.55
N PRO A 277 16.61 15.29 -29.14
CA PRO A 277 16.99 13.88 -29.14
C PRO A 277 16.25 13.11 -28.04
N THR A 278 16.02 11.83 -28.25
CA THR A 278 15.62 10.92 -27.20
C THR A 278 16.78 10.75 -26.22
N ALA A 279 16.55 10.91 -24.93
CA ALA A 279 17.59 10.68 -23.92
C ALA A 279 17.99 9.20 -23.89
N ASN A 280 19.28 8.93 -23.69
CA ASN A 280 19.77 7.58 -23.43
C ASN A 280 19.34 7.12 -22.03
N GLY A 281 19.30 5.82 -21.78
CA GLY A 281 19.09 5.24 -20.46
C GLY A 281 17.98 4.22 -20.42
N ILE A 282 17.60 3.87 -19.20
CA ILE A 282 16.61 2.84 -18.89
C ILE A 282 15.28 3.54 -18.60
N TYR A 283 14.28 3.16 -19.34
CA TYR A 283 12.90 3.63 -19.20
C TYR A 283 12.03 2.49 -18.67
N ILE A 284 11.19 2.78 -17.70
CA ILE A 284 10.15 1.88 -17.22
C ILE A 284 8.88 2.16 -18.04
N VAL A 285 8.27 1.12 -18.58
CA VAL A 285 7.01 1.26 -19.30
C VAL A 285 5.90 1.66 -18.33
N GLY A 286 5.26 2.78 -18.63
CA GLY A 286 4.13 3.32 -17.87
C GLY A 286 2.77 3.00 -18.48
N ALA A 287 1.91 4.00 -18.56
CA ALA A 287 0.55 3.88 -19.07
C ALA A 287 0.51 3.59 -20.58
N ARG A 288 -0.54 2.88 -21.00
CA ARG A 288 -0.76 2.51 -22.41
C ARG A 288 -2.11 3.05 -22.88
N PHE A 289 -2.12 3.64 -24.06
CA PHE A 289 -3.29 4.29 -24.64
C PHE A 289 -3.54 3.76 -26.05
N LYS A 290 -4.75 3.26 -26.32
CA LYS A 290 -5.16 2.92 -27.70
C LYS A 290 -5.18 4.15 -28.60
N HIS A 291 -5.50 5.28 -28.01
CA HIS A 291 -5.59 6.58 -28.66
C HIS A 291 -5.29 7.69 -27.65
N ILE A 292 -4.46 8.65 -28.03
CA ILE A 292 -4.14 9.84 -27.24
C ILE A 292 -3.83 11.03 -28.14
N ILE A 293 -4.19 12.24 -27.73
CA ILE A 293 -3.69 13.47 -28.31
C ILE A 293 -2.41 13.85 -27.58
N MET A 294 -1.29 13.76 -28.26
CA MET A 294 -0.01 14.26 -27.76
C MET A 294 0.05 15.77 -27.96
N ASP A 295 0.15 16.50 -26.87
CA ASP A 295 0.16 17.96 -26.83
C ASP A 295 1.41 18.43 -26.10
N SER A 296 2.32 19.08 -26.81
CA SER A 296 3.61 19.53 -26.26
C SER A 296 3.46 20.55 -25.12
N SER A 297 2.32 21.24 -25.03
CA SER A 297 2.07 22.20 -23.93
C SER A 297 1.97 21.51 -22.57
N THR A 298 1.57 20.24 -22.52
CA THR A 298 1.53 19.43 -21.30
C THR A 298 2.91 19.15 -20.73
N TYR A 299 3.97 19.32 -21.54
CA TYR A 299 5.37 19.15 -21.16
C TYR A 299 6.14 20.48 -21.15
N GLY A 300 5.41 21.61 -21.11
CA GLY A 300 6.01 22.96 -21.03
C GLY A 300 6.49 23.54 -22.36
N VAL A 301 6.22 22.91 -23.51
CA VAL A 301 6.58 23.43 -24.85
C VAL A 301 5.31 23.95 -25.51
N PRO A 302 5.14 25.28 -25.71
CA PRO A 302 3.95 25.84 -26.33
C PRO A 302 3.71 25.24 -27.72
N VAL A 303 2.47 24.86 -28.04
CA VAL A 303 2.12 24.21 -29.32
C VAL A 303 2.55 25.04 -30.54
N ASN A 304 2.48 26.38 -30.44
CA ASN A 304 2.84 27.32 -31.51
C ASN A 304 4.34 27.66 -31.56
N SER A 305 5.19 27.00 -30.73
CA SER A 305 6.63 27.18 -30.77
C SER A 305 7.29 26.32 -31.87
N PRO A 306 8.55 26.57 -32.28
CA PRO A 306 9.22 25.78 -33.32
C PRO A 306 9.31 24.26 -33.01
N ASN A 307 9.29 23.89 -31.74
CA ASN A 307 9.27 22.49 -31.28
C ASN A 307 7.92 22.09 -30.71
N GLY A 308 6.89 22.94 -30.88
CA GLY A 308 5.53 22.64 -30.42
C GLY A 308 4.83 21.70 -31.39
N TYR A 309 3.95 20.88 -30.84
CA TYR A 309 3.10 19.98 -31.62
C TYR A 309 1.81 19.66 -30.87
N ARG A 310 0.80 19.31 -31.64
CA ARG A 310 -0.42 18.64 -31.17
C ARG A 310 -0.79 17.60 -32.21
N THR A 311 -0.67 16.33 -31.86
CA THR A 311 -0.75 15.23 -32.80
C THR A 311 -1.63 14.12 -32.19
N ASP A 312 -2.53 13.64 -33.00
CA ASP A 312 -3.39 12.50 -32.69
C ASP A 312 -2.64 11.21 -33.03
N VAL A 313 -2.47 10.32 -32.03
CA VAL A 313 -1.70 9.08 -32.20
C VAL A 313 -2.44 7.89 -31.63
N ASN A 314 -2.25 6.73 -32.27
CA ASN A 314 -2.78 5.45 -31.83
C ASN A 314 -1.65 4.60 -31.20
N TRP A 315 -2.04 3.65 -30.36
CA TRP A 315 -1.15 2.64 -29.80
C TRP A 315 0.08 3.27 -29.12
N ALA A 316 -0.17 4.21 -28.20
CA ALA A 316 0.87 4.91 -27.49
C ALA A 316 1.19 4.21 -26.15
N THR A 317 2.47 3.86 -25.97
CA THR A 317 3.03 3.30 -24.74
C THR A 317 3.98 4.31 -24.11
N GLN A 318 3.65 4.79 -22.92
CA GLN A 318 4.42 5.82 -22.22
C GLN A 318 5.73 5.27 -21.69
N LEU A 319 6.82 6.03 -21.90
CA LEU A 319 8.16 5.74 -21.40
C LEU A 319 8.68 6.80 -20.43
N SER A 320 8.11 8.01 -20.45
CA SER A 320 8.50 9.06 -19.52
C SER A 320 7.32 10.00 -19.20
N TYR A 321 7.36 10.65 -18.07
CA TYR A 321 6.40 11.71 -17.74
C TYR A 321 6.71 13.01 -18.50
N SER A 322 7.94 13.15 -19.01
CA SER A 322 8.34 14.24 -19.91
C SER A 322 7.88 14.06 -21.36
N GLY A 323 7.11 13.01 -21.65
CA GLY A 323 6.39 12.89 -22.93
C GLY A 323 7.03 11.99 -23.98
N VAL A 324 7.93 11.08 -23.59
CA VAL A 324 8.48 10.06 -24.51
C VAL A 324 7.54 8.86 -24.55
N TYR A 325 7.19 8.41 -25.75
CA TYR A 325 6.33 7.26 -26.02
C TYR A 325 6.89 6.41 -27.16
N VAL A 326 6.56 5.11 -27.17
CA VAL A 326 6.51 4.31 -28.39
C VAL A 326 5.10 4.44 -28.96
N HIS A 327 4.95 4.88 -30.20
CA HIS A 327 3.62 5.10 -30.77
C HIS A 327 3.56 4.91 -32.29
N SER A 328 2.36 4.74 -32.82
CA SER A 328 2.08 4.71 -34.25
C SER A 328 2.41 6.05 -34.91
N ALA A 329 3.27 6.03 -35.91
CA ALA A 329 3.67 7.21 -36.67
C ALA A 329 3.67 6.92 -38.19
N PRO A 330 2.49 6.81 -38.82
CA PRO A 330 2.40 6.48 -40.27
C PRO A 330 3.05 7.51 -41.16
N TRP A 331 3.18 8.77 -40.71
CA TRP A 331 3.82 9.86 -41.44
C TRP A 331 5.35 9.74 -41.53
N SER A 332 5.98 8.92 -40.70
CA SER A 332 7.44 8.77 -40.65
C SER A 332 7.93 7.37 -41.05
N VAL A 333 7.06 6.51 -41.61
CA VAL A 333 7.44 5.12 -41.98
C VAL A 333 8.66 5.08 -42.89
N GLY A 334 8.81 6.03 -43.84
CA GLY A 334 9.98 6.11 -44.68
C GLY A 334 11.30 6.51 -44.00
N ALA A 335 11.22 7.10 -42.78
CA ALA A 335 12.39 7.46 -41.98
C ALA A 335 12.75 6.36 -40.96
N GLN A 336 11.79 5.52 -40.57
CA GLN A 336 12.00 4.44 -39.61
C GLN A 336 13.06 3.46 -40.12
N GLY A 337 14.03 3.14 -39.27
CA GLY A 337 15.20 2.32 -39.65
C GLY A 337 16.33 3.10 -40.31
N HIS A 338 16.19 4.43 -40.54
CA HIS A 338 17.17 5.21 -41.29
C HIS A 338 17.49 6.56 -40.62
N THR A 339 16.47 7.35 -40.22
CA THR A 339 16.66 8.74 -39.81
C THR A 339 15.75 9.08 -38.63
N ASN A 340 16.26 9.86 -37.68
CA ASN A 340 15.52 10.38 -36.56
C ASN A 340 14.72 11.64 -36.95
N THR A 341 13.42 11.65 -36.68
CA THR A 341 12.53 12.74 -37.11
C THR A 341 11.58 13.23 -36.05
N SER A 342 11.48 12.51 -34.87
CA SER A 342 10.54 12.85 -33.83
C SER A 342 11.04 14.00 -32.92
N HIS A 343 10.22 14.37 -31.95
CA HIS A 343 10.56 15.31 -30.88
C HIS A 343 10.99 14.60 -29.58
N GLY A 344 11.40 13.33 -29.67
CA GLY A 344 11.86 12.51 -28.54
C GLY A 344 11.20 11.14 -28.45
N CYS A 345 10.02 10.94 -29.06
CA CYS A 345 9.33 9.66 -29.09
C CYS A 345 10.02 8.63 -30.01
N LEU A 346 9.72 7.37 -29.79
CA LEU A 346 10.09 6.24 -30.64
C LEU A 346 8.95 5.99 -31.64
N ASN A 347 9.07 6.54 -32.82
CA ASN A 347 8.12 6.40 -33.91
C ASN A 347 8.27 5.02 -34.56
N VAL A 348 7.21 4.24 -34.61
CA VAL A 348 7.15 2.95 -35.29
C VAL A 348 5.96 2.89 -36.24
N SER A 349 5.90 1.89 -37.13
CA SER A 349 4.76 1.71 -38.03
C SER A 349 3.49 1.39 -37.27
N PRO A 350 2.29 1.64 -37.80
CA PRO A 350 1.04 1.34 -37.12
C PRO A 350 0.93 -0.10 -36.60
N SER A 351 1.32 -1.08 -37.42
CA SER A 351 1.30 -2.49 -37.02
C SER A 351 2.32 -2.83 -35.95
N ASN A 352 3.50 -2.18 -35.94
CA ASN A 352 4.51 -2.36 -34.91
C ASN A 352 4.09 -1.69 -33.60
N ALA A 353 3.43 -0.53 -33.63
CA ALA A 353 2.92 0.15 -32.46
C ALA A 353 1.78 -0.66 -31.79
N GLU A 354 0.86 -1.23 -32.58
CA GLU A 354 -0.19 -2.12 -32.10
C GLU A 354 0.42 -3.37 -31.45
N TRP A 355 1.37 -4.02 -32.13
CA TRP A 355 2.06 -5.16 -31.58
C TRP A 355 2.77 -4.81 -30.26
N PHE A 356 3.49 -3.69 -30.18
CA PHE A 356 4.18 -3.24 -28.98
C PHE A 356 3.17 -2.98 -27.84
N TYR A 357 2.08 -2.28 -28.14
CA TYR A 357 1.00 -2.02 -27.19
C TYR A 357 0.41 -3.32 -26.60
N ASP A 358 0.20 -4.35 -27.42
CA ASP A 358 -0.46 -5.58 -27.01
C ASP A 358 0.46 -6.52 -26.22
N HIS A 359 1.79 -6.46 -26.43
CA HIS A 359 2.75 -7.41 -25.87
C HIS A 359 3.61 -6.83 -24.75
N ILE A 360 3.66 -5.52 -24.60
CA ILE A 360 4.43 -4.85 -23.54
C ILE A 360 3.47 -4.37 -22.45
N LYS A 361 3.89 -4.53 -21.19
CA LYS A 361 3.07 -4.17 -20.02
C LYS A 361 3.77 -3.13 -19.14
N THR A 362 3.02 -2.51 -18.25
CA THR A 362 3.57 -1.62 -17.20
C THR A 362 4.70 -2.32 -16.44
N GLY A 363 5.80 -1.61 -16.23
CA GLY A 363 6.96 -2.15 -15.54
C GLY A 363 7.95 -2.91 -16.44
N ASP A 364 7.64 -3.18 -17.71
CA ASP A 364 8.64 -3.69 -18.66
C ASP A 364 9.70 -2.61 -18.94
N ILE A 365 10.83 -2.99 -19.51
CA ILE A 365 11.97 -2.11 -19.70
C ILE A 365 12.13 -1.74 -21.18
N VAL A 366 12.41 -0.46 -21.43
CA VAL A 366 12.94 0.02 -22.71
C VAL A 366 14.29 0.69 -22.44
N GLU A 367 15.34 0.17 -23.05
CA GLU A 367 16.67 0.78 -23.04
C GLU A 367 16.87 1.59 -24.33
N VAL A 368 17.25 2.85 -24.20
CA VAL A 368 17.62 3.71 -25.31
C VAL A 368 19.13 3.92 -25.27
N VAL A 369 19.82 3.62 -26.38
CA VAL A 369 21.26 3.67 -26.44
C VAL A 369 21.74 4.39 -27.71
N ASN A 370 22.97 4.93 -27.63
CA ASN A 370 23.70 5.51 -28.74
C ASN A 370 23.09 6.76 -29.39
N THR A 371 22.11 7.40 -28.75
CA THR A 371 21.58 8.69 -29.23
C THR A 371 22.54 9.84 -28.89
N VAL A 372 22.39 10.99 -29.53
CA VAL A 372 23.09 12.23 -29.17
C VAL A 372 22.50 12.90 -27.93
N GLY A 373 21.40 12.37 -27.34
CA GLY A 373 20.75 12.88 -26.15
C GLY A 373 21.57 12.60 -24.89
N GLY A 374 21.29 13.37 -23.83
CA GLY A 374 21.80 13.09 -22.48
C GLY A 374 21.21 11.80 -21.91
N THR A 375 21.33 11.62 -20.61
CA THR A 375 20.69 10.50 -19.88
C THR A 375 19.34 10.92 -19.30
N LEU A 376 18.34 10.06 -19.37
CA LEU A 376 17.05 10.27 -18.72
C LEU A 376 17.24 10.49 -17.22
N PRO A 377 16.75 11.61 -16.62
CA PRO A 377 16.86 11.82 -15.19
C PRO A 377 16.19 10.70 -14.39
N GLY A 378 16.90 10.16 -13.40
CA GLY A 378 16.40 9.06 -12.59
C GLY A 378 15.17 9.42 -11.71
N THR A 379 14.97 10.71 -11.44
CA THR A 379 13.81 11.23 -10.67
C THR A 379 12.68 11.72 -11.56
N GLU A 380 12.74 11.46 -12.86
CA GLU A 380 11.74 11.88 -13.83
C GLU A 380 10.37 11.20 -13.60
N GLY A 381 10.37 10.00 -13.06
CA GLY A 381 9.15 9.25 -12.70
C GLY A 381 9.09 7.85 -13.30
N LEU A 382 9.70 7.61 -14.46
CA LEU A 382 9.87 6.30 -15.09
C LEU A 382 11.35 5.99 -15.38
N GLY A 383 12.26 6.72 -14.74
CA GLY A 383 13.70 6.64 -14.96
C GLY A 383 14.50 6.07 -13.79
N ASP A 384 13.90 5.47 -12.80
CA ASP A 384 14.48 5.05 -11.51
C ASP A 384 15.81 4.27 -11.66
N TRP A 385 15.93 3.45 -12.71
CA TRP A 385 17.10 2.63 -12.98
C TRP A 385 18.31 3.42 -13.47
N ASN A 386 18.15 4.70 -13.82
CA ASN A 386 19.25 5.60 -14.15
C ASN A 386 19.92 6.22 -12.92
N ILE A 387 19.36 6.06 -11.72
CA ILE A 387 20.06 6.39 -10.47
C ILE A 387 20.97 5.20 -10.12
N PRO A 388 22.30 5.42 -10.00
CA PRO A 388 23.22 4.36 -9.63
C PRO A 388 22.82 3.69 -8.31
N TRP A 389 22.99 2.37 -8.21
CA TRP A 389 22.56 1.61 -7.02
C TRP A 389 23.14 2.15 -5.72
N GLU A 390 24.41 2.53 -5.70
CA GLU A 390 25.05 3.08 -4.49
C GLU A 390 24.35 4.36 -4.01
N GLN A 391 23.94 5.23 -4.93
CA GLN A 391 23.17 6.43 -4.60
C GLN A 391 21.76 6.06 -4.13
N TRP A 392 21.08 5.14 -4.83
CA TRP A 392 19.75 4.67 -4.46
C TRP A 392 19.76 4.04 -3.07
N ARG A 393 20.69 3.12 -2.83
CA ARG A 393 20.86 2.40 -1.56
C ARG A 393 21.18 3.32 -0.38
N ALA A 394 21.93 4.39 -0.61
CA ALA A 394 22.22 5.38 0.42
C ALA A 394 20.93 6.09 0.91
N GLY A 395 19.89 6.15 0.06
CA GLY A 395 18.65 6.83 0.36
C GLY A 395 18.81 8.36 0.46
N ASN A 396 17.70 9.05 0.63
CA ASN A 396 17.67 10.51 0.78
C ASN A 396 16.58 10.98 1.76
N ALA A 397 16.18 10.13 2.70
CA ALA A 397 15.15 10.48 3.70
C ALA A 397 15.58 11.62 4.63
N ASN A 398 16.87 11.84 4.80
CA ASN A 398 17.45 12.91 5.63
C ASN A 398 17.89 14.14 4.82
N ALA A 399 17.58 14.18 3.52
CA ALA A 399 18.02 15.27 2.63
C ALA A 399 17.08 16.49 2.70
#